data_30a91ec381b8929b271c3e7f7e563b80
#
_entry.id   30a91ec381b8929b271c3e7f7e563b80
#
_cell.length_a   1.000
_cell.length_b   1.000
_cell.length_c   1.000
_cell.angle_alpha   90.00
_cell.angle_beta   90.00
_cell.angle_gamma   90.00
#
_symmetry.space_group_name_H-M   'P 1'
#
loop_
_entity.id
_entity.type
_entity.pdbx_description
1 polymer ?
#
loop_
_entity_poly.entity_id
_entity_poly.type
_entity_poly.pdbx_seq_one_letter_code
_entity_poly.pdbx_strand_id
1 'polypeptide(L)'
;GTLFEHLLRKFNEEYNVTEAGEHFTPRDIVALMADMAILPIADRLKDSSYLIYDGACGTGGILTLAEERIKEIASRRKKEIKTYIFGQEFSEETYAITKSDLLIKGEAADDIKFGSTISQDRYSGETFDFCISNPPFGTPWKKDFELWGLVGKSSEKANYGALKKEIKDKRFVLDYKGDSEYRVIPDIGDPQMLFLANNISKMKHDTELGTRIVEIHNGSSLFNGDAGQGESNLRRYMFENDLVEAIIAMPEKMFYNTGIGTFLWVLSNRKEKRRKGKVQLIDATAMKSPLRKNLGEKNCEFTEKIRRKIMNVYDDFKESDCCKIFDNAEFGYYEITVERPLRLKVSLSQENIQALLGETSNEELANLLKEISAEQEAFNSYNEFETRFAKLAKKRSFKIKAKDKTAIRKFLCKKSEEAEVVLTKDGTPEADSERDTEQVPLTYEGGIAAFMKNEVLPYAPDAFIDSAKTKIGYELSFTKYFYKPAQMRELSEIKDDIRKIEEETDGLFEEILG
;
A
#
# COMPACT_ATOMS: atom_id res chain seq x y z
N GLY A 1 11.56 14.39 31.33
CA GLY A 1 11.09 14.20 29.94
C GLY A 1 11.96 14.96 28.94
N THR A 2 11.86 16.28 28.85
CA THR A 2 12.51 17.09 27.78
C THR A 2 14.05 17.01 27.80
N LEU A 3 14.68 16.91 28.96
CA LEU A 3 16.13 16.80 29.07
C LEU A 3 16.62 15.42 28.58
N PHE A 4 15.92 14.36 28.93
CA PHE A 4 16.23 12.99 28.52
C PHE A 4 16.04 12.80 27.01
N GLU A 5 14.97 13.33 26.45
CA GLU A 5 14.74 13.37 25.00
C GLU A 5 15.86 14.12 24.26
N HIS A 6 16.31 15.24 24.84
CA HIS A 6 17.41 16.00 24.26
C HIS A 6 18.75 15.25 24.32
N LEU A 7 18.98 14.49 25.39
CA LEU A 7 20.17 13.63 25.55
C LEU A 7 20.14 12.44 24.58
N LEU A 8 19.00 11.74 24.46
CA LEU A 8 18.84 10.64 23.51
C LEU A 8 19.03 11.13 22.07
N ARG A 9 18.45 12.29 21.71
CA ARG A 9 18.65 12.88 20.39
C ARG A 9 20.13 13.18 20.12
N LYS A 10 20.83 13.82 21.09
CA LYS A 10 22.25 14.10 20.94
C LYS A 10 23.08 12.82 20.82
N PHE A 11 22.75 11.81 21.60
CA PHE A 11 23.39 10.50 21.54
C PHE A 11 23.23 9.88 20.16
N ASN A 12 22.02 9.86 19.60
CA ASN A 12 21.74 9.34 18.27
C ASN A 12 22.42 10.15 17.17
N GLU A 13 22.48 11.51 17.29
CA GLU A 13 23.18 12.38 16.36
C GLU A 13 24.72 12.17 16.38
N GLU A 14 25.30 11.92 17.55
CA GLU A 14 26.75 11.77 17.74
C GLU A 14 27.27 10.38 17.31
N TYR A 15 26.46 9.35 17.47
CA TYR A 15 26.90 7.95 17.24
C TYR A 15 26.36 7.34 15.95
N ASN A 16 25.59 8.07 15.12
CA ASN A 16 24.96 7.54 13.89
C ASN A 16 24.24 6.19 14.09
N VAL A 17 23.66 5.93 15.27
CA VAL A 17 23.14 4.64 15.69
C VAL A 17 21.75 4.34 15.12
N THR A 18 21.11 5.29 14.46
CA THR A 18 19.77 5.09 13.89
C THR A 18 19.87 4.51 12.49
N GLU A 19 19.50 3.25 12.33
CA GLU A 19 19.08 2.73 11.04
C GLU A 19 17.89 3.56 10.54
N ALA A 20 17.81 3.81 9.22
CA ALA A 20 16.71 4.55 8.63
C ALA A 20 15.39 3.84 9.01
N GLY A 21 14.55 4.48 9.80
CA GLY A 21 13.26 3.90 10.26
C GLY A 21 13.04 3.94 11.77
N GLU A 22 14.06 4.06 12.59
CA GLU A 22 13.89 4.26 14.04
C GLU A 22 13.68 5.74 14.35
N HIS A 23 12.42 6.15 14.52
CA HIS A 23 12.06 7.54 14.71
C HIS A 23 11.47 7.76 16.11
N PHE A 24 12.11 8.60 16.89
CA PHE A 24 11.48 9.15 18.09
C PHE A 24 10.29 10.04 17.67
N THR A 25 9.09 9.70 18.14
CA THR A 25 7.89 10.45 17.77
C THR A 25 7.77 11.74 18.58
N PRO A 26 7.74 12.92 17.94
CA PRO A 26 7.62 14.19 18.62
C PRO A 26 6.35 14.29 19.48
N ARG A 27 6.45 14.93 20.64
CA ARG A 27 5.35 15.05 21.63
C ARG A 27 4.08 15.69 21.08
N ASP A 28 4.23 16.66 20.19
CA ASP A 28 3.11 17.33 19.56
C ASP A 28 2.31 16.38 18.64
N ILE A 29 2.98 15.46 17.98
CA ILE A 29 2.36 14.41 17.18
C ILE A 29 1.69 13.37 18.08
N VAL A 30 2.39 12.89 19.12
CA VAL A 30 1.81 11.94 20.09
C VAL A 30 0.56 12.51 20.74
N ALA A 31 0.57 13.81 21.09
CA ALA A 31 -0.60 14.46 21.64
C ALA A 31 -1.79 14.47 20.66
N LEU A 32 -1.55 14.67 19.34
CA LEU A 32 -2.59 14.55 18.31
C LEU A 32 -3.10 13.12 18.20
N MET A 33 -2.20 12.14 18.21
CA MET A 33 -2.58 10.71 18.14
C MET A 33 -3.48 10.33 19.34
N ALA A 34 -3.11 10.74 20.54
CA ALA A 34 -3.90 10.51 21.75
C ALA A 34 -5.26 11.24 21.68
N ASP A 35 -5.29 12.49 21.21
CA ASP A 35 -6.52 13.24 21.01
C ASP A 35 -7.45 12.51 20.03
N MET A 36 -6.93 12.01 18.90
CA MET A 36 -7.70 11.23 17.92
C MET A 36 -8.20 9.89 18.44
N ALA A 37 -7.43 9.25 19.32
CA ALA A 37 -7.85 8.00 19.94
C ALA A 37 -9.01 8.19 20.92
N ILE A 38 -9.03 9.27 21.68
CA ILE A 38 -9.83 9.35 22.90
C ILE A 38 -10.95 10.38 22.83
N LEU A 39 -10.71 11.58 22.29
CA LEU A 39 -11.72 12.64 22.30
C LEU A 39 -13.03 12.23 21.62
N PRO A 40 -13.03 11.49 20.48
CA PRO A 40 -14.27 11.07 19.81
C PRO A 40 -15.16 10.15 20.67
N ILE A 41 -14.58 9.50 21.68
CA ILE A 41 -15.30 8.58 22.57
C ILE A 41 -15.35 9.04 24.02
N ALA A 42 -14.82 10.23 24.33
CA ALA A 42 -14.65 10.69 25.71
C ALA A 42 -15.95 10.68 26.52
N ASP A 43 -17.08 10.99 25.89
CA ASP A 43 -18.40 10.99 26.55
C ASP A 43 -18.94 9.56 26.77
N ARG A 44 -18.43 8.57 26.06
CA ARG A 44 -18.79 7.15 26.19
C ARG A 44 -17.89 6.37 27.14
N LEU A 45 -16.81 7.00 27.64
CA LEU A 45 -15.94 6.37 28.63
C LEU A 45 -16.71 6.05 29.90
N LYS A 46 -16.47 4.88 30.48
CA LYS A 46 -17.02 4.40 31.75
C LYS A 46 -15.91 4.35 32.78
N ASP A 47 -16.28 4.37 34.06
CA ASP A 47 -15.35 4.11 35.15
C ASP A 47 -14.89 2.65 35.05
N SER A 48 -13.74 2.43 34.48
CA SER A 48 -13.23 1.11 34.10
C SER A 48 -11.72 1.14 33.85
N SER A 49 -11.16 -0.03 33.52
CA SER A 49 -9.78 -0.17 33.08
C SER A 49 -9.70 -0.13 31.56
N TYR A 50 -8.68 0.57 31.05
CA TYR A 50 -8.41 0.69 29.61
C TYR A 50 -6.98 0.26 29.31
N LEU A 51 -6.82 -0.56 28.26
CA LEU A 51 -5.56 -1.14 27.84
C LEU A 51 -5.03 -0.37 26.62
N ILE A 52 -3.80 0.11 26.70
CA ILE A 52 -3.12 0.86 25.64
C ILE A 52 -1.97 0.01 25.13
N TYR A 53 -1.87 -0.17 23.82
CA TYR A 53 -0.86 -1.01 23.19
C TYR A 53 -0.06 -0.25 22.14
N ASP A 54 1.25 -0.50 22.11
CA ASP A 54 2.15 -0.07 21.05
C ASP A 54 3.08 -1.23 20.67
N GLY A 55 2.91 -1.76 19.44
CA GLY A 55 3.73 -2.86 18.92
C GLY A 55 5.11 -2.45 18.43
N ALA A 56 5.43 -1.16 18.40
CA ALA A 56 6.73 -0.59 18.05
C ALA A 56 7.08 0.50 19.06
N CYS A 57 7.08 0.14 20.36
CA CYS A 57 6.98 1.13 21.43
C CYS A 57 8.24 2.00 21.60
N GLY A 58 9.35 1.63 20.96
CA GLY A 58 10.58 2.39 21.07
C GLY A 58 10.97 2.65 22.53
N THR A 59 11.21 3.88 22.89
CA THR A 59 11.50 4.31 24.25
C THR A 59 10.25 4.48 25.15
N GLY A 60 9.07 4.02 24.70
CA GLY A 60 7.81 4.10 25.46
C GLY A 60 7.16 5.49 25.48
N GLY A 61 7.68 6.44 24.71
CA GLY A 61 7.20 7.83 24.73
C GLY A 61 5.74 7.99 24.28
N ILE A 62 5.30 7.21 23.30
CA ILE A 62 3.90 7.20 22.85
C ILE A 62 3.01 6.67 23.97
N LEU A 63 3.35 5.54 24.57
CA LEU A 63 2.55 4.91 25.63
C LEU A 63 2.34 5.83 26.82
N THR A 64 3.42 6.40 27.36
CA THR A 64 3.33 7.26 28.56
C THR A 64 2.57 8.56 28.29
N LEU A 65 2.82 9.23 27.15
CA LEU A 65 2.10 10.45 26.82
C LEU A 65 0.63 10.21 26.47
N ALA A 66 0.31 9.10 25.80
CA ALA A 66 -1.07 8.72 25.53
C ALA A 66 -1.80 8.41 26.84
N GLU A 67 -1.18 7.68 27.75
CA GLU A 67 -1.74 7.39 29.06
C GLU A 67 -2.03 8.65 29.87
N GLU A 68 -1.05 9.57 29.99
CA GLU A 68 -1.22 10.88 30.63
C GLU A 68 -2.41 11.64 30.02
N ARG A 69 -2.51 11.66 28.69
CA ARG A 69 -3.58 12.36 27.98
C ARG A 69 -4.95 11.73 28.18
N ILE A 70 -5.03 10.40 28.21
CA ILE A 70 -6.27 9.66 28.54
C ILE A 70 -6.75 10.00 29.94
N LYS A 71 -5.86 9.92 30.92
CA LYS A 71 -6.17 10.25 32.32
C LYS A 71 -6.65 11.71 32.47
N GLU A 72 -6.00 12.65 31.75
CA GLU A 72 -6.40 14.07 31.76
C GLU A 72 -7.81 14.26 31.19
N ILE A 73 -8.11 13.65 30.03
CA ILE A 73 -9.43 13.79 29.41
C ILE A 73 -10.51 13.14 30.25
N ALA A 74 -10.28 11.96 30.83
CA ALA A 74 -11.21 11.28 31.70
C ALA A 74 -11.49 12.11 32.98
N SER A 75 -10.46 12.68 33.61
CA SER A 75 -10.60 13.54 34.77
C SER A 75 -11.45 14.78 34.46
N ARG A 76 -11.24 15.44 33.33
CA ARG A 76 -12.08 16.55 32.86
C ARG A 76 -13.56 16.16 32.67
N ARG A 77 -13.82 14.89 32.37
CA ARG A 77 -15.17 14.31 32.24
C ARG A 77 -15.70 13.70 33.51
N LYS A 78 -14.99 13.89 34.66
CA LYS A 78 -15.32 13.32 35.96
C LYS A 78 -15.46 11.79 35.92
N LYS A 79 -14.56 11.13 35.19
CA LYS A 79 -14.48 9.68 35.08
C LYS A 79 -13.27 9.16 35.85
N GLU A 80 -13.49 8.10 36.64
CA GLU A 80 -12.44 7.38 37.36
C GLU A 80 -12.01 6.18 36.52
N ILE A 81 -10.90 6.33 35.79
CA ILE A 81 -10.34 5.28 34.94
C ILE A 81 -9.01 4.79 35.49
N LYS A 82 -8.72 3.51 35.20
CA LYS A 82 -7.39 2.95 35.34
C LYS A 82 -6.85 2.65 33.92
N THR A 83 -5.60 2.90 33.71
CA THR A 83 -4.92 2.63 32.43
C THR A 83 -3.79 1.65 32.66
N TYR A 84 -3.57 0.76 31.69
CA TYR A 84 -2.46 -0.17 31.64
C TYR A 84 -1.82 -0.08 30.27
N ILE A 85 -0.50 0.07 30.25
CA ILE A 85 0.28 0.21 29.02
C ILE A 85 0.98 -1.11 28.69
N PHE A 86 0.94 -1.49 27.43
CA PHE A 86 1.54 -2.69 26.88
C PHE A 86 2.40 -2.32 25.68
N GLY A 87 3.62 -2.81 25.62
CA GLY A 87 4.53 -2.47 24.56
C GLY A 87 5.36 -3.65 24.09
N GLN A 88 5.73 -3.65 22.83
CA GLN A 88 6.70 -4.60 22.28
C GLN A 88 7.78 -3.84 21.52
N GLU A 89 9.05 -4.22 21.76
CA GLU A 89 10.20 -3.57 21.14
C GLU A 89 11.21 -4.62 20.67
N PHE A 90 11.73 -4.43 19.47
CA PHE A 90 12.67 -5.35 18.83
C PHE A 90 14.15 -5.03 19.14
N SER A 91 14.48 -3.75 19.31
CA SER A 91 15.82 -3.31 19.69
C SER A 91 16.07 -3.60 21.17
N GLU A 92 17.08 -4.38 21.48
CA GLU A 92 17.44 -4.74 22.87
C GLU A 92 17.82 -3.50 23.68
N GLU A 93 18.54 -2.56 23.07
CA GLU A 93 18.97 -1.32 23.68
C GLU A 93 17.76 -0.41 24.01
N THR A 94 16.89 -0.20 23.01
CA THR A 94 15.70 0.63 23.16
C THR A 94 14.72 0.03 24.18
N TYR A 95 14.58 -1.30 24.19
CA TYR A 95 13.80 -2.03 25.20
C TYR A 95 14.33 -1.80 26.62
N ALA A 96 15.65 -1.86 26.82
CA ALA A 96 16.27 -1.63 28.14
C ALA A 96 16.05 -0.18 28.61
N ILE A 97 16.13 0.80 27.70
CA ILE A 97 15.84 2.21 27.98
C ILE A 97 14.39 2.38 28.43
N THR A 98 13.45 1.79 27.69
CA THR A 98 12.00 1.87 28.01
C THR A 98 11.69 1.32 29.38
N LYS A 99 12.21 0.13 29.71
CA LYS A 99 12.02 -0.46 31.05
C LYS A 99 12.60 0.41 32.15
N SER A 100 13.78 0.97 31.93
CA SER A 100 14.43 1.85 32.91
C SER A 100 13.64 3.14 33.14
N ASP A 101 13.12 3.76 32.08
CA ASP A 101 12.31 4.99 32.20
C ASP A 101 11.01 4.73 32.97
N LEU A 102 10.30 3.62 32.69
CA LEU A 102 9.08 3.24 33.41
C LEU A 102 9.35 2.97 34.90
N LEU A 103 10.42 2.25 35.22
CA LEU A 103 10.81 1.98 36.61
C LEU A 103 11.14 3.27 37.38
N ILE A 104 11.85 4.23 36.74
CA ILE A 104 12.16 5.54 37.33
C ILE A 104 10.86 6.34 37.60
N LYS A 105 9.87 6.20 36.75
CA LYS A 105 8.54 6.84 36.91
C LYS A 105 7.65 6.12 37.93
N GLY A 106 8.05 4.94 38.41
CA GLY A 106 7.25 4.12 39.32
C GLY A 106 6.08 3.39 38.62
N GLU A 107 6.17 3.21 37.31
CA GLU A 107 5.18 2.51 36.48
C GLU A 107 5.54 1.04 36.30
N ALA A 108 4.53 0.21 35.97
CA ALA A 108 4.72 -1.20 35.70
C ALA A 108 5.51 -1.41 34.39
N ALA A 109 6.73 -1.92 34.48
CA ALA A 109 7.60 -2.19 33.33
C ALA A 109 7.47 -3.63 32.80
N ASP A 110 6.73 -4.52 33.47
CA ASP A 110 6.62 -5.93 33.12
C ASP A 110 5.78 -6.19 31.87
N ASP A 111 4.93 -5.25 31.52
CA ASP A 111 4.09 -5.27 30.33
C ASP A 111 4.77 -4.63 29.10
N ILE A 112 6.08 -4.41 29.17
CA ILE A 112 6.92 -4.16 27.99
C ILE A 112 7.68 -5.45 27.69
N LYS A 113 7.52 -5.97 26.44
CA LYS A 113 8.11 -7.25 26.03
C LYS A 113 9.17 -7.03 24.96
N PHE A 114 10.23 -7.83 25.05
CA PHE A 114 11.28 -7.89 24.03
C PHE A 114 10.92 -8.87 22.91
N GLY A 115 11.17 -8.50 21.66
CA GLY A 115 11.02 -9.32 20.46
C GLY A 115 10.34 -8.63 19.32
N SER A 116 10.43 -9.21 18.11
CA SER A 116 9.75 -8.68 16.94
C SER A 116 8.24 -8.86 17.02
N THR A 117 7.52 -7.78 16.88
CA THR A 117 6.05 -7.79 16.77
C THR A 117 5.56 -8.59 15.57
N ILE A 118 6.34 -8.60 14.48
CA ILE A 118 6.00 -9.32 13.25
C ILE A 118 6.11 -10.83 13.46
N SER A 119 7.27 -11.31 13.89
CA SER A 119 7.54 -12.76 13.94
C SER A 119 7.40 -13.40 15.33
N GLN A 120 7.31 -12.60 16.39
CA GLN A 120 7.30 -13.08 17.78
C GLN A 120 6.22 -12.40 18.62
N ASP A 121 4.95 -12.47 18.20
CA ASP A 121 3.84 -11.85 18.92
C ASP A 121 3.81 -12.25 20.41
N ARG A 122 4.24 -11.33 21.28
CA ARG A 122 4.28 -11.52 22.73
C ARG A 122 2.91 -11.31 23.39
N TYR A 123 1.94 -10.84 22.65
CA TYR A 123 0.56 -10.56 23.09
C TYR A 123 -0.46 -11.35 22.27
N SER A 124 -0.08 -12.59 21.88
CA SER A 124 -0.99 -13.47 21.14
C SER A 124 -2.25 -13.75 21.94
N GLY A 125 -3.42 -13.47 21.33
CA GLY A 125 -4.72 -13.63 21.97
C GLY A 125 -5.17 -12.48 22.87
N GLU A 126 -4.30 -11.51 23.13
CA GLU A 126 -4.66 -10.30 23.87
C GLU A 126 -5.34 -9.25 22.97
N THR A 127 -6.26 -8.47 23.55
CA THR A 127 -6.98 -7.39 22.87
C THR A 127 -6.92 -6.10 23.67
N PHE A 128 -6.91 -4.96 22.96
CA PHE A 128 -6.68 -3.66 23.59
C PHE A 128 -7.78 -2.66 23.24
N ASP A 129 -7.96 -1.64 24.09
CA ASP A 129 -8.92 -0.55 23.83
C ASP A 129 -8.34 0.49 22.87
N PHE A 130 -7.03 0.74 23.00
CA PHE A 130 -6.30 1.70 22.18
C PHE A 130 -5.01 1.07 21.66
N CYS A 131 -4.79 1.11 20.34
CA CYS A 131 -3.49 0.81 19.73
C CYS A 131 -2.96 2.11 19.14
N ILE A 132 -1.83 2.61 19.64
CA ILE A 132 -1.26 3.90 19.23
C ILE A 132 0.21 3.66 18.91
N SER A 133 0.57 3.68 17.62
CA SER A 133 1.90 3.28 17.19
C SER A 133 2.48 4.20 16.12
N ASN A 134 3.81 4.30 16.11
CA ASN A 134 4.58 4.80 14.99
C ASN A 134 5.58 3.70 14.58
N PRO A 135 5.17 2.73 13.75
CA PRO A 135 6.03 1.62 13.35
C PRO A 135 7.17 2.07 12.44
N PRO A 136 8.24 1.29 12.31
CA PRO A 136 9.27 1.54 11.32
C PRO A 136 8.68 1.42 9.91
N PHE A 137 9.06 2.33 9.01
CA PHE A 137 8.68 2.32 7.61
C PHE A 137 9.90 2.53 6.72
N GLY A 138 9.85 1.96 5.49
CA GLY A 138 10.95 2.01 4.55
C GLY A 138 12.17 1.18 4.94
N THR A 139 12.05 0.27 5.92
CA THR A 139 13.13 -0.60 6.39
C THR A 139 12.78 -2.06 6.09
N PRO A 140 13.65 -2.84 5.40
CA PRO A 140 13.36 -4.23 5.08
C PRO A 140 13.23 -5.12 6.32
N TRP A 141 12.16 -5.91 6.40
CA TRP A 141 11.87 -6.83 7.51
C TRP A 141 12.39 -8.26 7.29
N LYS A 142 13.57 -8.39 6.66
CA LYS A 142 14.22 -9.68 6.33
C LYS A 142 14.56 -10.51 7.56
N LYS A 143 14.90 -9.88 8.69
CA LYS A 143 15.22 -10.55 9.94
C LYS A 143 14.08 -11.43 10.47
N ASP A 144 12.84 -11.08 10.19
CA ASP A 144 11.69 -11.86 10.62
C ASP A 144 11.60 -13.24 9.97
N PHE A 145 12.10 -13.39 8.74
CA PHE A 145 12.19 -14.69 8.09
C PHE A 145 13.20 -15.62 8.78
N GLU A 146 14.27 -15.08 9.35
CA GLU A 146 15.21 -15.85 10.17
C GLU A 146 14.55 -16.27 11.50
N LEU A 147 13.80 -15.37 12.13
CA LEU A 147 13.09 -15.63 13.38
C LEU A 147 11.95 -16.65 13.20
N TRP A 148 11.31 -16.70 12.03
CA TRP A 148 10.37 -17.77 11.68
C TRP A 148 11.05 -19.08 11.27
N GLY A 149 12.40 -19.10 11.13
CA GLY A 149 13.15 -20.28 10.68
C GLY A 149 13.01 -20.58 9.18
N LEU A 150 12.51 -19.63 8.39
CA LEU A 150 12.33 -19.79 6.94
C LEU A 150 13.61 -19.57 6.15
N VAL A 151 14.61 -18.92 6.74
CA VAL A 151 15.93 -18.63 6.15
C VAL A 151 17.01 -18.87 7.19
N GLY A 152 18.18 -19.41 6.76
CA GLY A 152 19.37 -19.52 7.63
C GLY A 152 20.10 -18.18 7.75
N LYS A 153 20.82 -17.98 8.85
CA LYS A 153 21.51 -16.73 9.27
C LYS A 153 22.50 -16.11 8.26
N SER A 154 22.71 -16.67 7.09
CA SER A 154 23.71 -16.21 6.11
C SER A 154 23.23 -16.25 4.67
N SER A 155 21.93 -16.31 4.42
CA SER A 155 21.40 -16.48 3.06
C SER A 155 21.15 -15.15 2.38
N GLU A 156 22.19 -14.52 1.82
CA GLU A 156 22.08 -13.31 0.99
C GLU A 156 21.25 -13.49 -0.29
N LYS A 157 21.02 -14.75 -0.72
CA LYS A 157 20.34 -15.10 -1.98
C LYS A 157 18.94 -15.71 -1.79
N ALA A 158 18.29 -15.47 -0.64
CA ALA A 158 16.97 -16.01 -0.39
C ALA A 158 15.91 -15.37 -1.31
N ASN A 159 15.04 -16.20 -1.89
CA ASN A 159 13.88 -15.72 -2.64
C ASN A 159 12.73 -15.37 -1.68
N TYR A 160 12.78 -14.17 -1.10
CA TYR A 160 11.78 -13.71 -0.13
C TYR A 160 10.36 -13.67 -0.71
N GLY A 161 10.21 -13.44 -2.01
CA GLY A 161 8.92 -13.49 -2.70
C GLY A 161 8.26 -14.87 -2.62
N ALA A 162 9.05 -15.94 -2.77
CA ALA A 162 8.57 -17.31 -2.59
C ALA A 162 8.34 -17.62 -1.11
N LEU A 163 9.24 -17.19 -0.22
CA LEU A 163 9.17 -17.45 1.21
C LEU A 163 7.97 -16.77 1.88
N LYS A 164 7.49 -15.64 1.39
CA LYS A 164 6.25 -15.01 1.87
C LYS A 164 5.06 -15.99 1.85
N LYS A 165 5.03 -16.96 0.93
CA LYS A 165 3.96 -17.96 0.82
C LYS A 165 3.99 -18.99 1.96
N GLU A 166 5.14 -19.15 2.62
CA GLU A 166 5.31 -20.09 3.74
C GLU A 166 4.86 -19.51 5.08
N ILE A 167 4.61 -18.21 5.16
CA ILE A 167 4.13 -17.55 6.39
C ILE A 167 2.70 -18.05 6.68
N LYS A 168 2.48 -18.52 7.92
CA LYS A 168 1.19 -19.10 8.38
C LYS A 168 0.54 -18.28 9.50
N ASP A 169 1.10 -17.14 9.86
CA ASP A 169 0.60 -16.30 10.94
C ASP A 169 -0.82 -15.79 10.62
N LYS A 170 -1.75 -16.07 11.51
CA LYS A 170 -3.18 -15.72 11.35
C LYS A 170 -3.47 -14.22 11.38
N ARG A 171 -2.52 -13.40 11.80
CA ARG A 171 -2.60 -11.93 11.71
C ARG A 171 -2.39 -11.44 10.28
N PHE A 172 -1.69 -12.23 9.44
CA PHE A 172 -1.26 -11.86 8.09
C PHE A 172 -1.82 -12.76 6.98
N VAL A 173 -2.36 -13.93 7.38
CA VAL A 173 -3.06 -14.88 6.51
C VAL A 173 -4.46 -15.10 7.08
N LEU A 174 -5.41 -14.38 6.51
CA LEU A 174 -6.78 -14.29 7.02
C LEU A 174 -7.69 -15.31 6.36
N ASP A 175 -8.81 -15.62 7.00
CA ASP A 175 -9.97 -16.21 6.35
C ASP A 175 -10.94 -15.08 5.98
N TYR A 176 -11.03 -14.79 4.68
CA TYR A 176 -11.79 -13.64 4.24
C TYR A 176 -12.59 -13.89 2.96
N LYS A 177 -13.92 -13.73 3.02
CA LYS A 177 -14.85 -13.89 1.90
C LYS A 177 -14.70 -15.22 1.14
N GLY A 178 -14.45 -16.31 1.88
CA GLY A 178 -14.28 -17.64 1.32
C GLY A 178 -12.87 -18.00 0.86
N ASP A 179 -11.93 -17.07 0.96
CA ASP A 179 -10.50 -17.33 0.77
C ASP A 179 -9.84 -17.53 2.15
N SER A 180 -9.52 -18.77 2.49
CA SER A 180 -8.86 -19.14 3.76
C SER A 180 -7.36 -18.80 3.80
N GLU A 181 -6.80 -18.41 2.66
CA GLU A 181 -5.39 -18.03 2.48
C GLU A 181 -5.27 -16.57 2.04
N TYR A 182 -6.23 -15.71 2.39
CA TYR A 182 -6.21 -14.30 2.05
C TYR A 182 -5.04 -13.58 2.72
N ARG A 183 -4.03 -13.23 1.92
CA ARG A 183 -2.74 -12.73 2.39
C ARG A 183 -2.67 -11.20 2.37
N VAL A 184 -2.37 -10.62 3.54
CA VAL A 184 -2.14 -9.18 3.71
C VAL A 184 -0.65 -8.86 3.93
N ILE A 185 0.24 -9.72 3.41
CA ILE A 185 1.70 -9.64 3.59
C ILE A 185 2.29 -8.70 2.53
N PRO A 186 2.83 -7.53 2.94
CA PRO A 186 3.35 -6.50 2.04
C PRO A 186 4.66 -6.90 1.37
N ASP A 187 5.21 -5.98 0.57
CA ASP A 187 6.56 -6.12 0.06
C ASP A 187 7.60 -6.16 1.19
N ILE A 188 8.74 -6.80 0.91
CA ILE A 188 9.81 -7.01 1.89
C ILE A 188 10.50 -5.70 2.32
N GLY A 189 10.36 -4.65 1.54
CA GLY A 189 11.02 -3.37 1.75
C GLY A 189 10.36 -2.48 2.81
N ASP A 190 9.10 -2.76 3.19
CA ASP A 190 8.36 -1.90 4.11
C ASP A 190 7.37 -2.68 4.98
N PRO A 191 7.57 -2.76 6.32
CA PRO A 191 6.77 -3.55 7.23
C PRO A 191 5.54 -2.82 7.79
N GLN A 192 5.36 -1.52 7.56
CA GLN A 192 4.34 -0.70 8.24
C GLN A 192 2.94 -1.31 8.20
N MET A 193 2.56 -1.93 7.07
CA MET A 193 1.26 -2.58 6.92
C MET A 193 1.13 -3.87 7.76
N LEU A 194 2.24 -4.54 8.13
CA LEU A 194 2.21 -5.67 9.07
C LEU A 194 1.92 -5.22 10.50
N PHE A 195 2.43 -4.06 10.91
CA PHE A 195 2.10 -3.48 12.22
C PHE A 195 0.63 -3.10 12.29
N LEU A 196 0.08 -2.50 11.24
CA LEU A 196 -1.34 -2.19 11.16
C LEU A 196 -2.21 -3.46 11.19
N ALA A 197 -1.83 -4.52 10.45
CA ALA A 197 -2.50 -5.81 10.49
C ALA A 197 -2.44 -6.45 11.88
N ASN A 198 -1.28 -6.36 12.56
CA ASN A 198 -1.14 -6.78 13.95
C ASN A 198 -2.10 -6.02 14.87
N ASN A 199 -2.16 -4.69 14.78
CA ASN A 199 -3.06 -3.89 15.60
C ASN A 199 -4.54 -4.21 15.33
N ILE A 200 -4.92 -4.46 14.07
CA ILE A 200 -6.27 -4.90 13.70
C ILE A 200 -6.60 -6.26 14.34
N SER A 201 -5.66 -7.21 14.37
CA SER A 201 -5.85 -8.52 14.99
C SER A 201 -6.11 -8.46 16.50
N LYS A 202 -5.75 -7.34 17.12
CA LYS A 202 -5.89 -7.09 18.56
C LYS A 202 -7.12 -6.24 18.91
N MET A 203 -8.05 -6.08 17.98
CA MET A 203 -9.30 -5.34 18.23
C MET A 203 -10.25 -6.12 19.15
N LYS A 204 -10.83 -5.44 20.15
CA LYS A 204 -11.94 -5.93 20.96
C LYS A 204 -13.23 -5.92 20.14
N HIS A 205 -13.94 -7.03 20.11
CA HIS A 205 -15.21 -7.17 19.37
C HIS A 205 -16.43 -7.25 20.29
N ASP A 206 -16.24 -7.54 21.55
CA ASP A 206 -17.24 -7.81 22.59
C ASP A 206 -17.58 -6.59 23.46
N THR A 207 -16.91 -5.46 23.26
CA THR A 207 -17.15 -4.23 24.02
C THR A 207 -17.92 -3.19 23.20
N GLU A 208 -18.62 -2.29 23.91
CA GLU A 208 -19.39 -1.20 23.30
C GLU A 208 -18.48 -0.19 22.57
N LEU A 209 -17.29 0.07 23.10
CA LEU A 209 -16.34 1.00 22.51
C LEU A 209 -15.50 0.36 21.41
N GLY A 210 -15.34 -0.98 21.45
CA GLY A 210 -14.42 -1.69 20.57
C GLY A 210 -12.98 -1.24 20.80
N THR A 211 -12.22 -1.13 19.71
CA THR A 211 -10.85 -0.62 19.71
C THR A 211 -10.73 0.57 18.78
N ARG A 212 -9.89 1.52 19.17
CA ARG A 212 -9.41 2.59 18.31
C ARG A 212 -7.93 2.41 18.03
N ILE A 213 -7.57 2.48 16.75
CA ILE A 213 -6.18 2.42 16.30
C ILE A 213 -5.81 3.78 15.74
N VAL A 214 -4.66 4.31 16.13
CA VAL A 214 -4.08 5.52 15.56
C VAL A 214 -2.62 5.24 15.24
N GLU A 215 -2.30 5.19 13.96
CA GLU A 215 -0.99 4.74 13.50
C GLU A 215 -0.42 5.67 12.43
N ILE A 216 0.88 5.96 12.51
CA ILE A 216 1.60 6.81 11.56
C ILE A 216 2.19 5.95 10.45
N HIS A 217 1.97 6.38 9.22
CA HIS A 217 2.52 5.75 8.04
C HIS A 217 3.17 6.76 7.10
N ASN A 218 4.07 6.31 6.26
CA ASN A 218 4.49 7.06 5.08
C ASN A 218 3.45 6.94 3.95
N GLY A 219 3.64 7.68 2.86
CA GLY A 219 2.68 7.72 1.74
C GLY A 219 2.51 6.39 1.01
N SER A 220 3.50 5.48 1.06
CA SER A 220 3.44 4.19 0.37
C SER A 220 2.25 3.32 0.84
N SER A 221 1.85 3.45 2.10
CA SER A 221 0.70 2.73 2.66
C SER A 221 -0.63 3.03 1.95
N LEU A 222 -0.73 4.14 1.25
CA LEU A 222 -1.94 4.57 0.57
C LEU A 222 -2.13 3.87 -0.78
N PHE A 223 -1.04 3.58 -1.52
CA PHE A 223 -1.13 3.15 -2.91
C PHE A 223 -0.20 1.99 -3.30
N ASN A 224 0.84 1.64 -2.54
CA ASN A 224 1.70 0.51 -2.89
C ASN A 224 0.92 -0.82 -2.92
N GLY A 225 1.39 -1.73 -3.79
CA GLY A 225 0.80 -3.05 -4.00
C GLY A 225 -0.39 -3.04 -4.96
N ASP A 226 -0.25 -3.80 -6.06
CA ASP A 226 -1.30 -4.00 -7.06
C ASP A 226 -2.48 -4.81 -6.50
N ALA A 227 -3.57 -4.87 -7.23
CA ALA A 227 -4.72 -5.69 -6.86
C ALA A 227 -4.34 -7.15 -6.58
N GLY A 228 -4.74 -7.65 -5.41
CA GLY A 228 -4.40 -8.99 -4.94
C GLY A 228 -3.03 -9.12 -4.28
N GLN A 229 -2.24 -8.03 -4.16
CA GLN A 229 -1.02 -8.00 -3.35
C GLN A 229 -1.31 -7.57 -1.90
N GLY A 230 -0.35 -7.81 -1.02
CA GLY A 230 -0.57 -7.72 0.42
C GLY A 230 -1.06 -6.37 0.93
N GLU A 231 -0.45 -5.27 0.47
CA GLU A 231 -0.82 -3.92 0.88
C GLU A 231 -2.23 -3.57 0.39
N SER A 232 -2.53 -3.84 -0.88
CA SER A 232 -3.86 -3.63 -1.47
C SER A 232 -4.91 -4.53 -0.80
N ASN A 233 -4.55 -5.78 -0.48
CA ASN A 233 -5.42 -6.71 0.24
C ASN A 233 -5.72 -6.22 1.65
N LEU A 234 -4.75 -5.68 2.38
CA LEU A 234 -5.03 -5.11 3.71
C LEU A 234 -5.94 -3.88 3.61
N ARG A 235 -5.70 -2.98 2.64
CA ARG A 235 -6.61 -1.85 2.40
C ARG A 235 -8.01 -2.35 2.08
N ARG A 236 -8.15 -3.32 1.18
CA ARG A 236 -9.44 -3.95 0.87
C ARG A 236 -10.12 -4.48 2.13
N TYR A 237 -9.39 -5.24 2.95
CA TYR A 237 -9.93 -5.76 4.21
C TYR A 237 -10.43 -4.64 5.12
N MET A 238 -9.65 -3.58 5.30
CA MET A 238 -10.01 -2.46 6.18
C MET A 238 -11.23 -1.68 5.69
N PHE A 239 -11.30 -1.36 4.39
CA PHE A 239 -12.42 -0.59 3.83
C PHE A 239 -13.70 -1.41 3.73
N GLU A 240 -13.63 -2.67 3.29
CA GLU A 240 -14.80 -3.53 3.18
C GLU A 240 -15.37 -3.93 4.56
N ASN A 241 -14.55 -3.96 5.63
CA ASN A 241 -15.00 -4.16 7.01
C ASN A 241 -15.31 -2.85 7.74
N ASP A 242 -15.32 -1.73 7.05
CA ASP A 242 -15.66 -0.41 7.58
C ASP A 242 -14.80 0.01 8.80
N LEU A 243 -13.51 -0.31 8.79
CA LEU A 243 -12.59 0.00 9.90
C LEU A 243 -11.99 1.40 9.82
N VAL A 244 -11.68 1.90 8.62
CA VAL A 244 -11.00 3.19 8.43
C VAL A 244 -11.97 4.34 8.69
N GLU A 245 -11.70 5.14 9.70
CA GLU A 245 -12.53 6.29 10.09
C GLU A 245 -12.03 7.60 9.46
N ALA A 246 -10.71 7.82 9.51
CA ALA A 246 -10.07 8.97 8.90
C ALA A 246 -8.63 8.69 8.51
N ILE A 247 -8.12 9.45 7.52
CA ILE A 247 -6.71 9.53 7.17
C ILE A 247 -6.34 11.02 7.12
N ILE A 248 -5.29 11.40 7.86
CA ILE A 248 -4.87 12.79 8.00
C ILE A 248 -3.47 12.95 7.42
N ALA A 249 -3.32 13.74 6.35
CA ALA A 249 -2.02 14.11 5.82
C ALA A 249 -1.36 15.14 6.74
N MET A 250 -0.16 14.85 7.22
CA MET A 250 0.61 15.73 8.09
C MET A 250 1.63 16.55 7.29
N PRO A 251 2.07 17.72 7.80
CA PRO A 251 3.13 18.49 7.16
C PRO A 251 4.43 17.68 7.00
N GLU A 252 5.18 17.98 5.98
CA GLU A 252 6.57 17.53 5.88
C GLU A 252 7.44 18.11 7.01
N LYS A 253 8.55 17.44 7.31
CA LYS A 253 9.52 17.86 8.33
C LYS A 253 8.94 17.99 9.75
N MET A 254 7.98 17.12 10.06
CA MET A 254 7.41 17.00 11.41
C MET A 254 8.24 16.11 12.34
N PHE A 255 9.13 15.27 11.80
CA PHE A 255 9.96 14.31 12.55
C PHE A 255 11.42 14.76 12.58
N TYR A 256 12.17 14.26 13.59
CA TYR A 256 13.57 14.67 13.79
C TYR A 256 14.52 14.12 12.72
N ASN A 257 14.27 12.92 12.20
CA ASN A 257 15.20 12.18 11.34
C ASN A 257 14.72 12.04 9.89
N THR A 258 13.53 12.54 9.56
CA THR A 258 12.99 12.47 8.20
C THR A 258 12.19 13.71 7.82
N GLY A 259 12.37 14.13 6.57
CA GLY A 259 11.62 15.23 5.98
C GLY A 259 10.36 14.81 5.21
N ILE A 260 10.08 13.49 5.12
CA ILE A 260 8.97 12.98 4.30
C ILE A 260 7.59 13.36 4.87
N GLY A 261 6.62 13.48 3.96
CA GLY A 261 5.22 13.58 4.34
C GLY A 261 4.70 12.27 4.92
N THR A 262 3.97 12.36 6.01
CA THR A 262 3.41 11.21 6.72
C THR A 262 1.90 11.34 6.87
N PHE A 263 1.25 10.22 7.12
CA PHE A 263 -0.20 10.11 7.23
C PHE A 263 -0.57 9.45 8.56
N LEU A 264 -1.55 10.01 9.22
CA LEU A 264 -2.11 9.43 10.43
C LEU A 264 -3.37 8.65 10.06
N TRP A 265 -3.31 7.33 10.24
CA TRP A 265 -4.44 6.44 10.03
C TRP A 265 -5.23 6.32 11.34
N VAL A 266 -6.53 6.54 11.27
CA VAL A 266 -7.47 6.41 12.39
C VAL A 266 -8.48 5.33 12.06
N LEU A 267 -8.46 4.22 12.80
CA LEU A 267 -9.37 3.10 12.62
C LEU A 267 -10.24 2.89 13.87
N SER A 268 -11.43 2.37 13.64
CA SER A 268 -12.33 1.92 14.70
C SER A 268 -13.26 0.83 14.19
N ASN A 269 -13.48 -0.21 14.99
CA ASN A 269 -14.50 -1.22 14.70
C ASN A 269 -15.87 -0.87 15.34
N ARG A 270 -16.00 0.35 15.90
CA ARG A 270 -17.24 0.89 16.48
C ARG A 270 -17.48 2.34 16.06
N LYS A 271 -17.44 2.57 14.74
CA LYS A 271 -17.72 3.90 14.16
C LYS A 271 -19.06 4.47 14.61
N GLU A 272 -19.11 5.78 14.78
CA GLU A 272 -20.37 6.51 14.95
C GLU A 272 -21.30 6.29 13.76
N LYS A 273 -22.63 6.34 14.00
CA LYS A 273 -23.63 6.11 12.96
C LYS A 273 -23.42 6.96 11.70
N ARG A 274 -23.04 8.24 11.87
CA ARG A 274 -22.79 9.18 10.76
C ARG A 274 -21.55 8.83 9.92
N ARG A 275 -20.60 8.09 10.49
CA ARG A 275 -19.32 7.70 9.87
C ARG A 275 -19.34 6.30 9.24
N LYS A 276 -20.43 5.52 9.47
CA LYS A 276 -20.54 4.18 8.92
C LYS A 276 -20.54 4.19 7.39
N GLY A 277 -19.72 3.31 6.79
CA GLY A 277 -19.54 3.20 5.35
C GLY A 277 -18.73 4.33 4.73
N LYS A 278 -18.22 5.27 5.52
CA LYS A 278 -17.52 6.47 5.05
C LYS A 278 -16.13 6.61 5.63
N VAL A 279 -15.28 7.28 4.87
CA VAL A 279 -13.91 7.65 5.26
C VAL A 279 -13.72 9.15 5.09
N GLN A 280 -13.11 9.77 6.09
CA GLN A 280 -12.77 11.18 6.08
C GLN A 280 -11.29 11.35 5.74
N LEU A 281 -10.98 12.09 4.70
CA LEU A 281 -9.62 12.53 4.38
C LEU A 281 -9.43 13.96 4.86
N ILE A 282 -8.36 14.22 5.60
CA ILE A 282 -8.04 15.56 6.13
C ILE A 282 -6.65 15.96 5.65
N ASP A 283 -6.56 17.07 4.94
CA ASP A 283 -5.29 17.69 4.58
C ASP A 283 -4.88 18.70 5.65
N ALA A 284 -3.99 18.29 6.54
CA ALA A 284 -3.39 19.14 7.55
C ALA A 284 -1.98 19.65 7.15
N THR A 285 -1.52 19.45 5.92
CA THR A 285 -0.17 19.79 5.47
C THR A 285 0.18 21.27 5.63
N ALA A 286 -0.81 22.16 5.49
CA ALA A 286 -0.67 23.59 5.73
C ALA A 286 -0.92 24.02 7.20
N MET A 287 -1.38 23.10 8.06
CA MET A 287 -1.72 23.38 9.46
C MET A 287 -0.51 23.20 10.37
N LYS A 288 0.48 24.08 10.29
CA LYS A 288 1.73 23.99 11.05
C LYS A 288 2.16 25.32 11.62
N SER A 289 2.96 25.26 12.69
CA SER A 289 3.68 26.41 13.26
C SER A 289 5.18 26.19 13.08
N PRO A 290 5.94 27.15 12.53
CA PRO A 290 7.37 26.99 12.37
C PRO A 290 8.06 27.00 13.74
N LEU A 291 9.10 26.17 13.88
CA LEU A 291 9.99 26.19 15.03
C LEU A 291 10.96 27.38 14.92
N ARG A 292 11.34 27.98 16.05
CA ARG A 292 12.37 29.03 16.09
C ARG A 292 13.75 28.52 15.66
N LYS A 293 14.04 27.25 15.90
CA LYS A 293 15.26 26.54 15.55
C LYS A 293 14.91 25.12 15.16
N ASN A 294 15.47 24.65 14.05
CA ASN A 294 15.27 23.27 13.62
C ASN A 294 15.84 22.28 14.64
N LEU A 295 15.18 21.15 14.77
CA LEU A 295 15.57 20.03 15.61
C LEU A 295 15.82 18.81 14.70
N GLY A 296 17.05 18.68 14.16
CA GLY A 296 17.32 17.79 13.03
C GLY A 296 16.53 18.25 11.80
N GLU A 297 15.82 17.34 11.14
CA GLU A 297 14.94 17.65 10.02
C GLU A 297 13.64 18.36 10.45
N LYS A 298 13.22 18.24 11.71
CA LYS A 298 11.99 18.87 12.21
C LYS A 298 12.11 20.38 12.24
N ASN A 299 11.27 21.08 11.46
CA ASN A 299 11.20 22.52 11.38
C ASN A 299 9.85 23.14 11.75
N CYS A 300 8.87 22.32 12.04
CA CYS A 300 7.52 22.77 12.43
C CYS A 300 6.90 21.85 13.46
N GLU A 301 5.81 22.32 14.07
CA GLU A 301 5.08 21.60 15.12
C GLU A 301 3.57 21.81 15.05
N PHE A 302 2.83 20.92 15.70
CA PHE A 302 1.42 21.07 16.00
C PHE A 302 1.23 21.71 17.39
N THR A 303 1.05 23.02 17.43
CA THR A 303 0.63 23.69 18.67
C THR A 303 -0.73 23.18 19.14
N GLU A 304 -1.09 23.37 20.41
CA GLU A 304 -2.41 22.99 20.92
C GLU A 304 -3.56 23.59 20.11
N LYS A 305 -3.42 24.84 19.66
CA LYS A 305 -4.41 25.51 18.79
C LYS A 305 -4.58 24.78 17.47
N ILE A 306 -3.49 24.32 16.86
CA ILE A 306 -3.52 23.58 15.58
C ILE A 306 -4.15 22.20 15.80
N ARG A 307 -3.76 21.47 16.84
CA ARG A 307 -4.37 20.18 17.17
C ARG A 307 -5.88 20.31 17.37
N ARG A 308 -6.33 21.32 18.12
CA ARG A 308 -7.77 21.61 18.26
C ARG A 308 -8.45 21.89 16.91
N LYS A 309 -7.79 22.63 16.02
CA LYS A 309 -8.32 22.88 14.66
C LYS A 309 -8.49 21.58 13.88
N ILE A 310 -7.48 20.69 13.91
CA ILE A 310 -7.55 19.38 13.25
C ILE A 310 -8.68 18.54 13.86
N MET A 311 -8.79 18.50 15.20
CA MET A 311 -9.87 17.81 15.90
C MET A 311 -11.25 18.36 15.54
N ASN A 312 -11.42 19.69 15.42
CA ASN A 312 -12.69 20.28 15.02
C ASN A 312 -13.07 19.87 13.58
N VAL A 313 -12.11 19.86 12.64
CA VAL A 313 -12.36 19.37 11.27
C VAL A 313 -12.80 17.91 11.28
N TYR A 314 -12.14 17.09 12.10
CA TYR A 314 -12.50 15.69 12.27
C TYR A 314 -13.92 15.54 12.87
N ASP A 315 -14.22 16.26 13.94
CA ASP A 315 -15.49 16.14 14.66
C ASP A 315 -16.67 16.73 13.88
N ASP A 316 -16.47 17.84 13.16
CA ASP A 316 -17.51 18.46 12.33
C ASP A 316 -18.01 17.51 11.23
N PHE A 317 -17.14 16.64 10.73
CA PHE A 317 -17.44 15.68 9.68
C PHE A 317 -18.18 16.33 8.50
N LYS A 318 -17.59 17.41 7.97
CA LYS A 318 -18.12 18.21 6.86
C LYS A 318 -17.04 18.44 5.82
N GLU A 319 -17.42 18.41 4.56
CA GLU A 319 -16.52 18.75 3.48
C GLU A 319 -16.08 20.20 3.50
N SER A 320 -14.84 20.42 3.17
CA SER A 320 -14.20 21.74 3.08
C SER A 320 -12.97 21.65 2.17
N ASP A 321 -12.23 22.75 2.03
CA ASP A 321 -10.97 22.78 1.29
C ASP A 321 -9.92 21.82 1.82
N CYS A 322 -9.96 21.50 3.11
CA CYS A 322 -9.02 20.60 3.77
C CYS A 322 -9.66 19.29 4.27
N CYS A 323 -10.92 19.02 3.90
CA CYS A 323 -11.64 17.83 4.33
C CYS A 323 -12.54 17.30 3.20
N LYS A 324 -12.41 16.01 2.90
CA LYS A 324 -13.26 15.29 1.96
C LYS A 324 -13.82 14.04 2.62
N ILE A 325 -15.03 13.65 2.23
CA ILE A 325 -15.73 12.49 2.78
C ILE A 325 -16.11 11.58 1.62
N PHE A 326 -15.67 10.35 1.66
CA PHE A 326 -15.88 9.34 0.62
C PHE A 326 -16.61 8.13 1.17
N ASP A 327 -17.34 7.43 0.31
CA ASP A 327 -17.80 6.09 0.62
C ASP A 327 -16.63 5.10 0.50
N ASN A 328 -16.59 4.07 1.36
CA ASN A 328 -15.49 3.09 1.37
C ASN A 328 -15.21 2.49 -0.02
N ALA A 329 -16.26 2.29 -0.84
CA ALA A 329 -16.15 1.69 -2.16
C ALA A 329 -15.45 2.59 -3.20
N GLU A 330 -15.34 3.91 -2.96
CA GLU A 330 -14.71 4.85 -3.90
C GLU A 330 -13.19 4.64 -4.03
N PHE A 331 -12.58 3.94 -3.09
CA PHE A 331 -11.16 3.59 -3.13
C PHE A 331 -10.89 2.22 -3.76
N GLY A 332 -11.95 1.49 -4.10
CA GLY A 332 -11.86 0.16 -4.68
C GLY A 332 -11.98 0.17 -6.21
N TYR A 333 -11.29 -0.77 -6.83
CA TYR A 333 -11.35 -0.96 -8.28
C TYR A 333 -11.23 -2.43 -8.65
N TYR A 334 -11.77 -2.77 -9.81
CA TYR A 334 -11.44 -4.03 -10.49
C TYR A 334 -10.21 -3.80 -11.37
N GLU A 335 -9.18 -4.59 -11.18
CA GLU A 335 -8.10 -4.73 -12.14
C GLU A 335 -8.52 -5.81 -13.14
N ILE A 336 -8.77 -5.41 -14.38
CA ILE A 336 -9.15 -6.31 -15.46
C ILE A 336 -8.00 -6.44 -16.46
N THR A 337 -7.81 -7.65 -16.99
CA THR A 337 -6.88 -7.87 -18.10
C THR A 337 -7.66 -7.80 -19.40
N VAL A 338 -7.35 -6.80 -20.21
CA VAL A 338 -7.90 -6.61 -21.55
C VAL A 338 -6.98 -7.31 -22.53
N GLU A 339 -7.54 -8.23 -23.29
CA GLU A 339 -6.83 -9.02 -24.28
C GLU A 339 -7.41 -8.75 -25.67
N ARG A 340 -6.56 -8.81 -26.69
CA ARG A 340 -7.01 -8.80 -28.09
C ARG A 340 -6.88 -10.20 -28.66
N PRO A 341 -7.79 -10.62 -29.57
CA PRO A 341 -7.70 -11.92 -30.19
C PRO A 341 -6.49 -12.01 -31.12
N LEU A 342 -5.75 -13.11 -31.02
CA LEU A 342 -4.63 -13.40 -31.92
C LEU A 342 -5.14 -13.64 -33.32
N ARG A 343 -4.52 -12.98 -34.31
CA ARG A 343 -4.84 -13.09 -35.73
C ARG A 343 -3.58 -13.44 -36.51
N LEU A 344 -3.55 -14.58 -37.17
CA LEU A 344 -2.36 -15.09 -37.85
C LEU A 344 -2.67 -15.44 -39.31
N LYS A 345 -1.90 -14.85 -40.22
CA LYS A 345 -1.74 -15.35 -41.61
C LYS A 345 -0.65 -16.40 -41.60
N VAL A 346 -0.84 -17.47 -42.41
CA VAL A 346 0.15 -18.52 -42.57
C VAL A 346 0.71 -18.44 -44.02
N SER A 347 2.03 -18.48 -44.13
CA SER A 347 2.73 -18.55 -45.44
C SER A 347 3.64 -19.77 -45.48
N LEU A 348 3.34 -20.66 -46.38
CA LEU A 348 4.10 -21.89 -46.64
C LEU A 348 5.09 -21.69 -47.80
N SER A 349 5.66 -20.48 -47.93
CA SER A 349 6.69 -20.23 -48.94
C SER A 349 7.89 -21.17 -48.75
N GLN A 350 8.59 -21.45 -49.83
CA GLN A 350 9.76 -22.32 -49.79
C GLN A 350 10.83 -21.81 -48.82
N GLU A 351 11.00 -20.49 -48.74
CA GLU A 351 11.91 -19.81 -47.81
C GLU A 351 11.53 -20.08 -46.34
N ASN A 352 10.26 -19.91 -45.98
CA ASN A 352 9.77 -20.12 -44.63
C ASN A 352 9.88 -21.58 -44.18
N ILE A 353 9.57 -22.54 -45.09
CA ILE A 353 9.73 -23.97 -44.81
C ILE A 353 11.20 -24.34 -44.63
N GLN A 354 12.10 -23.77 -45.43
CA GLN A 354 13.55 -23.95 -45.30
C GLN A 354 14.06 -23.41 -43.96
N ALA A 355 13.62 -22.21 -43.53
CA ALA A 355 13.98 -21.62 -42.25
C ALA A 355 13.50 -22.52 -41.09
N LEU A 356 12.28 -23.04 -41.14
CA LEU A 356 11.77 -24.00 -40.17
C LEU A 356 12.59 -25.28 -40.12
N LEU A 357 12.98 -25.83 -41.30
CA LEU A 357 13.79 -27.03 -41.37
C LEU A 357 15.19 -26.80 -40.77
N GLY A 358 15.79 -25.65 -41.03
CA GLY A 358 17.10 -25.27 -40.46
C GLY A 358 17.09 -25.24 -38.91
N GLU A 359 16.02 -24.77 -38.29
CA GLU A 359 15.89 -24.72 -36.83
C GLU A 359 15.51 -26.08 -36.23
N THR A 360 14.60 -26.82 -36.87
CA THR A 360 14.03 -28.05 -36.29
C THR A 360 14.75 -29.32 -36.67
N SER A 361 15.48 -29.32 -37.79
CA SER A 361 16.06 -30.50 -38.46
C SER A 361 15.03 -31.63 -38.65
N ASN A 362 13.73 -31.27 -38.82
CA ASN A 362 12.62 -32.22 -38.93
C ASN A 362 12.15 -32.29 -40.40
N GLU A 363 12.81 -33.16 -41.17
CA GLU A 363 12.50 -33.35 -42.62
C GLU A 363 11.07 -33.85 -42.85
N GLU A 364 10.54 -34.71 -41.96
CA GLU A 364 9.20 -35.24 -42.08
C GLU A 364 8.15 -34.12 -41.93
N LEU A 365 8.34 -33.22 -40.98
CA LEU A 365 7.50 -32.02 -40.81
C LEU A 365 7.59 -31.12 -42.05
N ALA A 366 8.80 -30.84 -42.55
CA ALA A 366 9.00 -30.00 -43.74
C ALA A 366 8.32 -30.58 -44.97
N ASN A 367 8.37 -31.91 -45.16
CA ASN A 367 7.72 -32.60 -46.29
C ASN A 367 6.18 -32.54 -46.22
N LEU A 368 5.59 -32.67 -45.00
CA LEU A 368 4.15 -32.46 -44.81
C LEU A 368 3.73 -31.01 -45.14
N LEU A 369 4.53 -30.03 -44.74
CA LEU A 369 4.24 -28.63 -45.04
C LEU A 369 4.37 -28.32 -46.53
N LYS A 370 5.33 -28.93 -47.26
CA LYS A 370 5.45 -28.84 -48.73
C LYS A 370 4.24 -29.47 -49.44
N GLU A 371 3.71 -30.59 -48.93
CA GLU A 371 2.51 -31.23 -49.48
C GLU A 371 1.30 -30.30 -49.39
N ILE A 372 1.12 -29.59 -48.28
CA ILE A 372 0.06 -28.59 -48.11
C ILE A 372 0.32 -27.37 -49.00
N SER A 373 1.59 -26.90 -49.08
CA SER A 373 1.97 -25.75 -49.90
C SER A 373 1.67 -25.96 -51.38
N ALA A 374 1.78 -27.18 -51.88
CA ALA A 374 1.48 -27.51 -53.27
C ALA A 374 -0.03 -27.34 -53.61
N GLU A 375 -0.91 -27.46 -52.59
CA GLU A 375 -2.34 -27.21 -52.78
C GLU A 375 -2.70 -25.75 -52.49
N GLN A 376 -2.13 -25.17 -51.43
CA GLN A 376 -2.36 -23.79 -51.00
C GLN A 376 -1.15 -23.25 -50.20
N GLU A 377 -0.50 -22.21 -50.76
CA GLU A 377 0.72 -21.63 -50.16
C GLU A 377 0.44 -20.65 -49.02
N ALA A 378 -0.71 -19.98 -49.04
CA ALA A 378 -1.04 -18.98 -48.01
C ALA A 378 -2.45 -19.18 -47.45
N PHE A 379 -2.61 -18.95 -46.15
CA PHE A 379 -3.89 -19.01 -45.43
C PHE A 379 -4.13 -17.72 -44.68
N ASN A 380 -5.33 -17.16 -44.80
CA ASN A 380 -5.81 -16.06 -43.98
C ASN A 380 -6.38 -16.54 -42.64
N SER A 381 -6.52 -17.86 -42.46
CA SER A 381 -7.02 -18.48 -41.24
C SER A 381 -6.01 -19.51 -40.74
N TYR A 382 -5.45 -19.28 -39.56
CA TYR A 382 -4.63 -20.27 -38.87
C TYR A 382 -5.42 -21.54 -38.53
N ASN A 383 -6.70 -21.40 -38.21
CA ASN A 383 -7.58 -22.52 -37.85
C ASN A 383 -7.80 -23.46 -39.05
N GLU A 384 -7.98 -22.88 -40.25
CA GLU A 384 -8.08 -23.65 -41.49
C GLU A 384 -6.79 -24.42 -41.76
N PHE A 385 -5.66 -23.73 -41.67
CA PHE A 385 -4.33 -24.37 -41.83
C PHE A 385 -4.12 -25.49 -40.79
N GLU A 386 -4.38 -25.23 -39.50
CA GLU A 386 -4.19 -26.22 -38.42
C GLU A 386 -5.08 -27.46 -38.65
N THR A 387 -6.31 -27.26 -39.11
CA THR A 387 -7.22 -28.35 -39.46
C THR A 387 -6.70 -29.19 -40.59
N ARG A 388 -6.21 -28.58 -41.67
CA ARG A 388 -5.61 -29.29 -42.84
C ARG A 388 -4.33 -30.01 -42.44
N PHE A 389 -3.47 -29.35 -41.69
CA PHE A 389 -2.22 -29.93 -41.20
C PHE A 389 -2.47 -31.13 -40.28
N ALA A 390 -3.40 -31.03 -39.35
CA ALA A 390 -3.76 -32.12 -38.44
C ALA A 390 -4.34 -33.34 -39.20
N LYS A 391 -5.19 -33.08 -40.22
CA LYS A 391 -5.75 -34.15 -41.09
C LYS A 391 -4.66 -34.87 -41.88
N LEU A 392 -3.72 -34.12 -42.46
CA LEU A 392 -2.62 -34.69 -43.21
C LEU A 392 -1.63 -35.44 -42.31
N ALA A 393 -1.28 -34.87 -41.16
CA ALA A 393 -0.43 -35.51 -40.15
C ALA A 393 -1.01 -36.86 -39.71
N LYS A 394 -2.32 -36.92 -39.45
CA LYS A 394 -3.02 -38.18 -39.12
C LYS A 394 -2.95 -39.20 -40.26
N LYS A 395 -3.17 -38.75 -41.51
CA LYS A 395 -3.07 -39.62 -42.72
C LYS A 395 -1.66 -40.21 -42.92
N ARG A 396 -0.63 -39.43 -42.56
CA ARG A 396 0.78 -39.82 -42.65
C ARG A 396 1.35 -40.45 -41.38
N SER A 397 0.51 -40.69 -40.36
CA SER A 397 0.91 -41.22 -39.04
C SER A 397 1.99 -40.35 -38.34
N PHE A 398 2.06 -39.06 -38.64
CA PHE A 398 2.98 -38.12 -38.04
C PHE A 398 2.45 -37.62 -36.68
N LYS A 399 3.26 -37.76 -35.65
CA LYS A 399 2.88 -37.30 -34.29
C LYS A 399 3.33 -35.85 -34.06
N ILE A 400 2.39 -34.92 -34.11
CA ILE A 400 2.63 -33.50 -33.86
C ILE A 400 3.06 -33.29 -32.41
N LYS A 401 4.24 -32.72 -32.17
CA LYS A 401 4.78 -32.38 -30.88
C LYS A 401 4.56 -30.88 -30.60
N ALA A 402 4.59 -30.48 -29.32
CA ALA A 402 4.46 -29.07 -28.91
C ALA A 402 5.52 -28.18 -29.60
N LYS A 403 6.77 -28.66 -29.69
CA LYS A 403 7.87 -27.95 -30.39
C LYS A 403 7.59 -27.69 -31.85
N ASP A 404 6.89 -28.61 -32.55
CA ASP A 404 6.55 -28.46 -33.95
C ASP A 404 5.54 -27.33 -34.15
N LYS A 405 4.52 -27.25 -33.26
CA LYS A 405 3.55 -26.14 -33.25
C LYS A 405 4.22 -24.78 -32.98
N THR A 406 5.16 -24.74 -32.05
CA THR A 406 5.93 -23.52 -31.76
C THR A 406 6.76 -23.08 -32.98
N ALA A 407 7.43 -24.01 -33.63
CA ALA A 407 8.21 -23.73 -34.84
C ALA A 407 7.33 -23.26 -36.01
N ILE A 408 6.18 -23.90 -36.23
CA ILE A 408 5.20 -23.47 -37.23
C ILE A 408 4.77 -22.02 -36.98
N ARG A 409 4.39 -21.69 -35.76
CA ARG A 409 3.98 -20.31 -35.40
C ARG A 409 5.13 -19.33 -35.63
N LYS A 410 6.34 -19.68 -35.23
CA LYS A 410 7.52 -18.80 -35.32
C LYS A 410 7.93 -18.50 -36.77
N PHE A 411 7.93 -19.50 -37.66
CA PHE A 411 8.50 -19.39 -39.00
C PHE A 411 7.47 -19.21 -40.12
N LEU A 412 6.26 -19.75 -39.95
CA LEU A 412 5.25 -19.75 -41.00
C LEU A 412 4.14 -18.73 -40.75
N CYS A 413 4.02 -18.17 -39.54
CA CYS A 413 2.92 -17.28 -39.20
C CYS A 413 3.38 -15.83 -39.03
N LYS A 414 2.54 -14.89 -39.49
CA LYS A 414 2.69 -13.46 -39.22
C LYS A 414 1.38 -12.90 -38.66
N LYS A 415 1.47 -12.02 -37.66
CA LYS A 415 0.31 -11.27 -37.19
C LYS A 415 -0.26 -10.37 -38.29
N SER A 416 -1.57 -10.35 -38.44
CA SER A 416 -2.26 -9.52 -39.42
C SER A 416 -3.68 -9.25 -38.97
N GLU A 417 -4.09 -7.99 -38.92
CA GLU A 417 -5.45 -7.58 -38.56
C GLU A 417 -6.51 -8.14 -39.54
N GLU A 418 -6.13 -8.38 -40.78
CA GLU A 418 -7.03 -8.95 -41.80
C GLU A 418 -7.21 -10.47 -41.68
N ALA A 419 -6.42 -11.14 -40.83
CA ALA A 419 -6.52 -12.58 -40.65
C ALA A 419 -7.71 -12.91 -39.72
N GLU A 420 -8.24 -14.12 -39.87
CA GLU A 420 -9.25 -14.63 -38.95
C GLU A 420 -8.65 -14.84 -37.56
N VAL A 421 -9.54 -14.70 -36.55
CA VAL A 421 -9.20 -14.95 -35.14
C VAL A 421 -8.76 -16.39 -34.95
N VAL A 422 -7.63 -16.59 -34.30
CA VAL A 422 -7.16 -17.91 -33.88
C VAL A 422 -8.02 -18.40 -32.72
N LEU A 423 -8.54 -19.60 -32.83
CA LEU A 423 -9.39 -20.20 -31.80
C LEU A 423 -8.61 -21.22 -30.97
N THR A 424 -8.91 -21.26 -29.68
CA THR A 424 -8.48 -22.32 -28.76
C THR A 424 -9.23 -23.62 -29.07
N LYS A 425 -8.85 -24.71 -28.43
CA LYS A 425 -9.57 -26.01 -28.56
C LYS A 425 -11.04 -25.94 -28.13
N ASP A 426 -11.37 -25.02 -27.25
CA ASP A 426 -12.72 -24.83 -26.72
C ASP A 426 -13.55 -23.88 -27.58
N GLY A 427 -12.99 -23.40 -28.70
CA GLY A 427 -13.65 -22.50 -29.64
C GLY A 427 -13.69 -21.03 -29.20
N THR A 428 -12.98 -20.67 -28.13
CA THR A 428 -12.83 -19.29 -27.68
C THR A 428 -11.65 -18.61 -28.37
N PRO A 429 -11.65 -17.27 -28.55
CA PRO A 429 -10.51 -16.55 -29.10
C PRO A 429 -9.23 -16.82 -28.28
N GLU A 430 -8.13 -17.13 -28.99
CA GLU A 430 -6.80 -17.17 -28.37
C GLU A 430 -6.31 -15.73 -28.18
N ALA A 431 -5.82 -15.42 -26.97
CA ALA A 431 -5.30 -14.10 -26.67
C ALA A 431 -3.97 -13.82 -27.35
N ASP A 432 -3.77 -12.60 -27.84
CA ASP A 432 -2.46 -12.12 -28.27
C ASP A 432 -1.50 -12.00 -27.08
N SER A 433 -0.21 -11.95 -27.35
CA SER A 433 0.83 -11.68 -26.34
C SER A 433 0.77 -10.25 -25.80
N GLU A 434 0.20 -9.32 -26.56
CA GLU A 434 -0.02 -7.93 -26.14
C GLU A 434 -1.29 -7.87 -25.28
N ARG A 435 -1.09 -7.54 -24.00
CA ARG A 435 -2.15 -7.42 -22.99
C ARG A 435 -2.06 -6.05 -22.37
N ASP A 436 -3.20 -5.51 -22.01
CA ASP A 436 -3.29 -4.28 -21.24
C ASP A 436 -4.06 -4.53 -19.95
N THR A 437 -3.82 -3.70 -18.96
CA THR A 437 -4.47 -3.80 -17.66
C THR A 437 -5.19 -2.48 -17.37
N GLU A 438 -6.51 -2.58 -17.14
CA GLU A 438 -7.35 -1.44 -16.86
C GLU A 438 -7.88 -1.50 -15.42
N GLN A 439 -8.01 -0.33 -14.80
CA GLN A 439 -8.60 -0.18 -13.48
C GLN A 439 -10.02 0.38 -13.60
N VAL A 440 -11.00 -0.44 -13.28
CA VAL A 440 -12.42 -0.05 -13.32
C VAL A 440 -12.89 0.25 -11.89
N PRO A 441 -13.25 1.50 -11.55
CA PRO A 441 -13.75 1.83 -10.22
C PRO A 441 -14.92 0.93 -9.81
N LEU A 442 -14.94 0.46 -8.55
CA LEU A 442 -16.08 -0.33 -8.04
C LEU A 442 -17.41 0.44 -8.15
N THR A 443 -17.34 1.76 -8.17
CA THR A 443 -18.49 2.67 -8.29
C THR A 443 -18.84 3.03 -9.73
N TYR A 444 -18.15 2.48 -10.75
CA TYR A 444 -18.45 2.75 -12.15
C TYR A 444 -19.86 2.26 -12.50
N GLU A 445 -20.71 3.15 -13.01
CA GLU A 445 -22.11 2.85 -13.33
C GLU A 445 -22.20 1.76 -14.41
N GLY A 446 -22.91 0.66 -14.11
CA GLY A 446 -23.00 -0.51 -14.99
C GLY A 446 -21.79 -1.46 -14.92
N GLY A 447 -20.81 -1.17 -14.06
CA GLY A 447 -19.66 -2.04 -13.76
C GLY A 447 -18.75 -2.30 -14.96
N ILE A 448 -18.01 -3.42 -14.89
CA ILE A 448 -17.02 -3.80 -15.90
C ILE A 448 -17.60 -3.85 -17.33
N ALA A 449 -18.83 -4.37 -17.49
CA ALA A 449 -19.44 -4.50 -18.83
C ALA A 449 -19.69 -3.14 -19.48
N ALA A 450 -20.17 -2.16 -18.69
CA ALA A 450 -20.37 -0.81 -19.18
C ALA A 450 -19.04 -0.09 -19.46
N PHE A 451 -18.04 -0.27 -18.60
CA PHE A 451 -16.69 0.26 -18.82
C PHE A 451 -16.10 -0.24 -20.14
N MET A 452 -16.12 -1.57 -20.36
CA MET A 452 -15.66 -2.15 -21.63
C MET A 452 -16.35 -1.51 -22.82
N LYS A 453 -17.68 -1.40 -22.78
CA LYS A 453 -18.46 -0.84 -23.89
C LYS A 453 -18.14 0.63 -24.16
N ASN A 454 -17.92 1.42 -23.12
CA ASN A 454 -17.79 2.87 -23.23
C ASN A 454 -16.34 3.32 -23.45
N GLU A 455 -15.39 2.65 -22.77
CA GLU A 455 -14.01 3.14 -22.68
C GLU A 455 -13.01 2.27 -23.49
N VAL A 456 -13.30 0.97 -23.73
CA VAL A 456 -12.37 0.07 -24.38
C VAL A 456 -12.79 -0.25 -25.83
N LEU A 457 -14.00 -0.75 -26.02
CA LEU A 457 -14.47 -1.21 -27.33
C LEU A 457 -14.54 -0.12 -28.42
N PRO A 458 -14.70 1.17 -28.14
CA PRO A 458 -14.59 2.22 -29.17
C PRO A 458 -13.20 2.30 -29.81
N TYR A 459 -12.15 1.92 -29.09
CA TYR A 459 -10.76 1.95 -29.55
C TYR A 459 -10.24 0.57 -29.97
N ALA A 460 -10.77 -0.49 -29.37
CA ALA A 460 -10.43 -1.88 -29.64
C ALA A 460 -11.69 -2.74 -29.73
N PRO A 461 -12.42 -2.70 -30.88
CA PRO A 461 -13.76 -3.32 -31.00
C PRO A 461 -13.80 -4.83 -30.79
N ASP A 462 -12.67 -5.51 -30.93
CA ASP A 462 -12.53 -6.95 -30.76
C ASP A 462 -11.89 -7.36 -29.42
N ALA A 463 -11.65 -6.38 -28.52
CA ALA A 463 -11.09 -6.65 -27.20
C ALA A 463 -12.06 -7.45 -26.31
N PHE A 464 -11.50 -8.31 -25.50
CA PHE A 464 -12.26 -9.10 -24.52
C PHE A 464 -11.51 -9.18 -23.18
N ILE A 465 -12.21 -9.62 -22.15
CA ILE A 465 -11.67 -9.72 -20.78
C ILE A 465 -11.42 -11.17 -20.44
N ASP A 466 -10.27 -11.45 -19.84
CA ASP A 466 -10.04 -12.69 -19.10
C ASP A 466 -10.60 -12.53 -17.68
N SER A 467 -11.84 -12.94 -17.46
CA SER A 467 -12.52 -12.82 -16.17
C SER A 467 -11.83 -13.61 -15.05
N ALA A 468 -11.06 -14.66 -15.38
CA ALA A 468 -10.31 -15.44 -14.39
C ALA A 468 -9.12 -14.64 -13.80
N LYS A 469 -8.67 -13.59 -14.50
CA LYS A 469 -7.59 -12.70 -14.05
C LYS A 469 -8.09 -11.44 -13.36
N THR A 470 -9.40 -11.21 -13.31
CA THR A 470 -9.97 -10.04 -12.64
C THR A 470 -9.71 -10.09 -11.15
N LYS A 471 -9.14 -9.01 -10.60
CA LYS A 471 -8.84 -8.87 -9.17
C LYS A 471 -9.50 -7.61 -8.63
N ILE A 472 -9.65 -7.54 -7.30
CA ILE A 472 -10.11 -6.33 -6.62
C ILE A 472 -8.92 -5.71 -5.89
N GLY A 473 -8.65 -4.44 -6.18
CA GLY A 473 -7.67 -3.62 -5.51
C GLY A 473 -8.29 -2.46 -4.76
N TYR A 474 -7.54 -1.90 -3.82
CA TYR A 474 -7.88 -0.68 -3.10
C TYR A 474 -6.65 0.22 -3.03
N GLU A 475 -6.80 1.48 -3.43
CA GLU A 475 -5.75 2.48 -3.35
C GLU A 475 -6.33 3.88 -3.08
N LEU A 476 -5.53 4.76 -2.50
CA LEU A 476 -5.90 6.15 -2.24
C LEU A 476 -4.88 7.08 -2.88
N SER A 477 -5.30 7.84 -3.86
CA SER A 477 -4.52 8.94 -4.41
C SER A 477 -4.83 10.22 -3.64
N PHE A 478 -4.28 10.35 -2.42
CA PHE A 478 -4.59 11.48 -1.53
C PHE A 478 -4.39 12.84 -2.21
N THR A 479 -3.31 13.00 -2.93
CA THR A 479 -2.97 14.23 -3.65
C THR A 479 -4.02 14.60 -4.69
N LYS A 480 -4.63 13.63 -5.37
CA LYS A 480 -5.67 13.87 -6.38
C LYS A 480 -6.87 14.62 -5.81
N TYR A 481 -7.26 14.32 -4.56
CA TYR A 481 -8.45 14.89 -3.93
C TYR A 481 -8.26 16.30 -3.40
N PHE A 482 -7.00 16.68 -3.11
CA PHE A 482 -6.64 18.00 -2.58
C PHE A 482 -5.81 18.83 -3.55
N TYR A 483 -5.57 18.31 -4.77
CA TYR A 483 -4.84 19.05 -5.79
C TYR A 483 -5.59 20.34 -6.16
N LYS A 484 -4.92 21.46 -5.97
CA LYS A 484 -5.37 22.75 -6.48
C LYS A 484 -4.41 23.13 -7.61
N PRO A 485 -4.91 23.25 -8.86
CA PRO A 485 -4.04 23.73 -9.95
C PRO A 485 -3.48 25.09 -9.57
N ALA A 486 -2.15 25.22 -9.68
CA ALA A 486 -1.52 26.52 -9.50
C ALA A 486 -2.12 27.47 -10.52
N GLN A 487 -2.68 28.60 -10.08
CA GLN A 487 -3.04 29.66 -10.99
C GLN A 487 -1.75 30.12 -11.67
N MET A 488 -1.67 29.94 -12.98
CA MET A 488 -0.57 30.46 -13.75
C MET A 488 -0.60 31.99 -13.60
N ARG A 489 0.49 32.53 -13.08
CA ARG A 489 0.64 33.99 -12.96
C ARG A 489 0.74 34.60 -14.35
N GLU A 490 0.12 35.74 -14.52
CA GLU A 490 0.23 36.50 -15.76
C GLU A 490 1.70 36.86 -16.04
N LEU A 491 2.07 36.80 -17.30
CA LEU A 491 3.46 37.05 -17.72
C LEU A 491 3.94 38.46 -17.33
N SER A 492 3.00 39.41 -17.21
CA SER A 492 3.20 40.77 -16.71
C SER A 492 3.62 40.78 -15.25
N GLU A 493 2.97 40.03 -14.38
CA GLU A 493 3.29 39.93 -12.95
C GLU A 493 4.68 39.33 -12.72
N ILE A 494 5.02 38.29 -13.51
CA ILE A 494 6.33 37.64 -13.44
C ILE A 494 7.42 38.64 -13.89
N LYS A 495 7.17 39.41 -14.94
CA LYS A 495 8.12 40.46 -15.42
C LYS A 495 8.30 41.55 -14.38
N ASP A 496 7.26 41.99 -13.72
CA ASP A 496 7.34 43.02 -12.69
C ASP A 496 8.09 42.55 -11.44
N ASP A 497 7.94 41.29 -11.06
CA ASP A 497 8.71 40.71 -9.96
C ASP A 497 10.19 40.54 -10.32
N ILE A 498 10.51 40.14 -11.55
CA ILE A 498 11.89 40.07 -12.04
C ILE A 498 12.54 41.46 -12.01
N ARG A 499 11.83 42.51 -12.48
CA ARG A 499 12.34 43.89 -12.42
C ARG A 499 12.61 44.37 -11.00
N LYS A 500 11.70 44.05 -10.04
CA LYS A 500 11.94 44.39 -8.64
C LYS A 500 13.17 43.71 -8.06
N ILE A 501 13.38 42.44 -8.40
CA ILE A 501 14.55 41.67 -7.97
C ILE A 501 15.83 42.25 -8.63
N GLU A 502 15.78 42.67 -9.90
CA GLU A 502 16.87 43.33 -10.58
C GLU A 502 17.21 44.69 -9.91
N GLU A 503 16.20 45.49 -9.60
CA GLU A 503 16.38 46.77 -8.89
C GLU A 503 16.95 46.58 -7.47
N GLU A 504 16.53 45.52 -6.74
CA GLU A 504 17.08 45.20 -5.42
C GLU A 504 18.51 44.63 -5.48
N THR A 505 18.88 43.93 -6.56
CA THR A 505 20.22 43.35 -6.74
C THR A 505 21.25 44.32 -7.30
N ASP A 506 20.86 45.30 -8.08
CA ASP A 506 21.81 46.34 -8.61
C ASP A 506 22.48 47.12 -7.47
N GLY A 507 21.78 47.33 -6.34
CA GLY A 507 22.38 47.95 -5.14
C GLY A 507 23.32 47.03 -4.36
N LEU A 508 23.11 45.73 -4.38
CA LEU A 508 23.94 44.74 -3.67
C LEU A 508 25.27 44.45 -4.38
N PHE A 509 25.32 44.55 -5.71
CA PHE A 509 26.56 44.39 -6.46
C PHE A 509 27.53 45.57 -6.25
N GLU A 510 27.04 46.80 -6.14
CA GLU A 510 27.85 47.96 -5.82
C GLU A 510 28.37 47.93 -4.37
N GLU A 511 27.62 47.39 -3.43
CA GLU A 511 28.02 47.24 -2.01
C GLU A 511 29.09 46.13 -1.80
N ILE A 512 29.14 45.12 -2.68
CA ILE A 512 30.12 44.01 -2.60
C ILE A 512 31.41 44.31 -3.38
N LEU A 513 31.34 45.16 -4.40
CA LEU A 513 32.47 45.47 -5.28
C LEU A 513 33.09 46.86 -5.02
N GLY A 514 32.50 47.69 -4.19
CA GLY A 514 33.07 48.96 -3.68
C GLY A 514 33.94 48.73 -2.51
#